data_a27041c23faa3733f96d922222954a1a
#
_entry.id   a27041c23faa3733f96d922222954a1a
#
_cell.length_a   1.000
_cell.length_b   1.000
_cell.length_c   1.000
_cell.angle_alpha   90.00
_cell.angle_beta   90.00
_cell.angle_gamma   90.00
#
_symmetry.space_group_name_H-M   'P 1'
#
loop_
_entity.id
_entity.type
_entity.pdbx_description
1 polymer ?
#
loop_
_entity_poly.entity_id
_entity_poly.type
_entity_poly.pdbx_seq_one_letter_code
_entity_poly.pdbx_strand_id
1 'polypeptide(L)'
;MLQQGPAKKVTIYVGEAVKHRHEPVFIAVLNFLFYHNVANATVTRGAGGFGADHRMQMARFVETSLNLPVKIEFIEERAKTEEILPKLLEIVEEGLVEIHDTTIIKPGGLDASTPVAPAVLKGKATLMRIYVADRDKWRGKPLYDAIVESLRAHDIAGATVYRGIAGYGARGSRALPIMVSVIDEESKIRAYLPVLEQMIEEGMVVLSDADVIKYTHRLEPRLAGEDRS
;
A
#
# COMPACT_ATOMS: atom_id res chain seq x y z
N MET A 1 14.38 -12.81 -4.98
CA MET A 1 14.35 -11.92 -3.81
C MET A 1 14.25 -10.51 -4.34
N LEU A 2 13.24 -9.72 -3.91
CA LEU A 2 13.05 -8.35 -4.39
C LEU A 2 14.30 -7.51 -4.16
N GLN A 3 14.70 -6.76 -5.16
CA GLN A 3 15.81 -5.83 -5.08
C GLN A 3 15.29 -4.39 -5.04
N GLN A 4 16.10 -3.50 -4.52
CA GLN A 4 15.86 -2.07 -4.56
C GLN A 4 16.00 -1.58 -6.01
N GLY A 5 15.07 -0.70 -6.46
CA GLY A 5 15.12 -0.19 -7.82
C GLY A 5 13.75 -0.21 -8.53
N PRO A 6 13.75 -0.10 -9.87
CA PRO A 6 12.54 -0.09 -10.67
C PRO A 6 11.74 -1.38 -10.53
N ALA A 7 10.42 -1.25 -10.35
CA ALA A 7 9.49 -2.36 -10.18
C ALA A 7 8.12 -2.05 -10.80
N LYS A 8 7.25 -3.03 -10.80
CA LYS A 8 5.84 -2.90 -11.15
C LYS A 8 4.97 -3.06 -9.92
N LYS A 9 4.03 -2.16 -9.73
CA LYS A 9 2.91 -2.33 -8.81
C LYS A 9 1.72 -2.83 -9.59
N VAL A 10 1.20 -3.98 -9.21
CA VAL A 10 -0.04 -4.54 -9.77
C VAL A 10 -1.14 -4.35 -8.74
N THR A 11 -2.28 -3.82 -9.18
CA THR A 11 -3.48 -3.66 -8.35
C THR A 11 -4.64 -4.36 -9.05
N ILE A 12 -5.35 -5.18 -8.29
CA ILE A 12 -6.49 -5.97 -8.77
C ILE A 12 -7.71 -5.58 -7.95
N TYR A 13 -8.79 -5.22 -8.62
CA TYR A 13 -10.08 -4.92 -8.00
C TYR A 13 -11.09 -6.00 -8.40
N VAL A 14 -11.66 -6.66 -7.40
CA VAL A 14 -12.68 -7.72 -7.57
C VAL A 14 -13.80 -7.53 -6.56
N GLY A 15 -14.96 -8.08 -6.82
CA GLY A 15 -16.00 -8.19 -5.79
C GLY A 15 -15.67 -9.29 -4.78
N GLU A 16 -16.00 -9.09 -3.51
CA GLU A 16 -15.74 -10.06 -2.44
C GLU A 16 -16.43 -11.40 -2.67
N ALA A 17 -17.62 -11.38 -3.28
CA ALA A 17 -18.40 -12.58 -3.58
C ALA A 17 -17.97 -13.29 -4.86
N VAL A 18 -17.12 -12.68 -5.68
CA VAL A 18 -16.62 -13.27 -6.93
C VAL A 18 -15.76 -14.48 -6.61
N LYS A 19 -16.00 -15.59 -7.31
CA LYS A 19 -15.29 -16.86 -7.09
C LYS A 19 -14.53 -17.29 -8.33
N HIS A 20 -13.35 -17.83 -8.11
CA HIS A 20 -12.63 -18.64 -9.07
C HIS A 20 -12.78 -20.11 -8.65
N ARG A 21 -13.45 -20.94 -9.48
CA ARG A 21 -13.84 -22.31 -9.13
C ARG A 21 -14.73 -22.33 -7.86
N HIS A 22 -14.18 -22.69 -6.69
CA HIS A 22 -14.95 -22.85 -5.45
C HIS A 22 -14.51 -21.91 -4.31
N GLU A 23 -13.46 -21.11 -4.53
CA GLU A 23 -12.93 -20.19 -3.53
C GLU A 23 -13.08 -18.72 -3.98
N PRO A 24 -13.09 -17.75 -3.04
CA PRO A 24 -13.05 -16.33 -3.41
C PRO A 24 -11.84 -16.00 -4.28
N VAL A 25 -12.05 -15.22 -5.35
CA VAL A 25 -10.98 -14.85 -6.29
C VAL A 25 -9.77 -14.24 -5.57
N PHE A 26 -9.99 -13.38 -4.57
CA PHE A 26 -8.86 -12.75 -3.85
C PHE A 26 -8.00 -13.77 -3.09
N ILE A 27 -8.59 -14.87 -2.60
CA ILE A 27 -7.85 -15.98 -1.98
C ILE A 27 -7.08 -16.77 -3.05
N ALA A 28 -7.73 -17.09 -4.18
CA ALA A 28 -7.06 -17.77 -5.30
C ALA A 28 -5.85 -16.97 -5.79
N VAL A 29 -6.01 -15.65 -5.95
CA VAL A 29 -4.91 -14.75 -6.30
C VAL A 29 -3.79 -14.76 -5.26
N LEU A 30 -4.10 -14.65 -3.96
CA LEU A 30 -3.09 -14.72 -2.90
C LEU A 30 -2.30 -16.03 -2.94
N ASN A 31 -3.00 -17.16 -3.05
CA ASN A 31 -2.38 -18.48 -3.16
C ASN A 31 -1.46 -18.55 -4.39
N PHE A 32 -1.95 -18.10 -5.54
CA PHE A 32 -1.18 -18.05 -6.77
C PHE A 32 0.11 -17.24 -6.60
N LEU A 33 0.02 -16.02 -6.08
CA LEU A 33 1.17 -15.14 -5.85
C LEU A 33 2.17 -15.77 -4.88
N PHE A 34 1.68 -16.38 -3.80
CA PHE A 34 2.51 -17.06 -2.80
C PHE A 34 3.30 -18.24 -3.42
N TYR A 35 2.64 -19.11 -4.18
CA TYR A 35 3.28 -20.24 -4.84
C TYR A 35 4.24 -19.84 -5.97
N HIS A 36 4.08 -18.63 -6.53
CA HIS A 36 5.03 -18.06 -7.49
C HIS A 36 6.13 -17.22 -6.85
N ASN A 37 6.29 -17.32 -5.51
CA ASN A 37 7.32 -16.61 -4.74
C ASN A 37 7.30 -15.08 -4.96
N VAL A 38 6.12 -14.48 -5.13
CA VAL A 38 5.95 -13.03 -5.07
C VAL A 38 6.22 -12.58 -3.65
N ALA A 39 7.06 -11.57 -3.46
CA ALA A 39 7.62 -11.25 -2.15
C ALA A 39 6.59 -10.78 -1.12
N ASN A 40 5.54 -10.11 -1.57
CA ASN A 40 4.44 -9.65 -0.71
C ASN A 40 3.14 -9.49 -1.50
N ALA A 41 2.03 -9.59 -0.81
CA ALA A 41 0.73 -9.19 -1.31
C ALA A 41 -0.13 -8.64 -0.16
N THR A 42 -0.92 -7.63 -0.45
CA THR A 42 -1.81 -6.99 0.52
C THR A 42 -3.22 -6.96 -0.05
N VAL A 43 -4.18 -7.42 0.74
CA VAL A 43 -5.60 -7.37 0.41
C VAL A 43 -6.32 -6.40 1.34
N THR A 44 -7.02 -5.44 0.77
CA THR A 44 -7.86 -4.49 1.49
C THR A 44 -9.31 -4.59 1.01
N ARG A 45 -10.26 -4.37 1.92
CA ARG A 45 -11.69 -4.32 1.61
C ARG A 45 -12.16 -2.88 1.57
N GLY A 46 -12.88 -2.48 0.52
CA GLY A 46 -13.55 -1.20 0.44
C GLY A 46 -14.79 -1.15 1.35
N ALA A 47 -15.13 0.04 1.82
CA ALA A 47 -16.35 0.29 2.57
C ALA A 47 -17.58 0.48 1.65
N GLY A 48 -17.36 0.58 0.36
CA GLY A 48 -18.39 0.70 -0.67
C GLY A 48 -17.77 0.92 -2.04
N GLY A 49 -18.58 0.83 -3.06
CA GLY A 49 -18.20 1.05 -4.46
C GLY A 49 -19.27 0.56 -5.41
N PHE A 50 -18.96 0.57 -6.70
CA PHE A 50 -19.74 -0.08 -7.74
C PHE A 50 -18.81 -0.69 -8.79
N GLY A 51 -19.24 -1.76 -9.40
CA GLY A 51 -18.52 -2.43 -10.48
C GLY A 51 -19.17 -2.18 -11.84
N ALA A 52 -18.83 -3.01 -12.82
CA ALA A 52 -19.36 -2.94 -14.20
C ALA A 52 -20.88 -3.11 -14.27
N ASP A 53 -21.50 -3.70 -13.27
CA ASP A 53 -22.96 -3.84 -13.13
C ASP A 53 -23.67 -2.56 -12.67
N HIS A 54 -22.93 -1.48 -12.41
CA HIS A 54 -23.40 -0.18 -11.89
C HIS A 54 -24.22 -0.27 -10.60
N ARG A 55 -24.20 -1.40 -9.87
CA ARG A 55 -24.88 -1.54 -8.59
C ARG A 55 -23.99 -0.99 -7.47
N MET A 56 -24.53 0.00 -6.75
CA MET A 56 -23.84 0.58 -5.60
C MET A 56 -23.89 -0.41 -4.41
N GLN A 57 -22.72 -0.75 -3.90
CA GLN A 57 -22.52 -1.57 -2.71
C GLN A 57 -21.99 -0.68 -1.59
N MET A 58 -22.64 -0.65 -0.43
CA MET A 58 -22.24 0.19 0.70
C MET A 58 -22.35 -0.59 2.01
N ALA A 59 -21.30 -0.60 2.81
CA ALA A 59 -21.25 -1.32 4.08
C ALA A 59 -22.29 -0.83 5.14
N ARG A 60 -22.91 0.33 4.93
CA ARG A 60 -23.92 0.90 5.84
C ARG A 60 -25.34 0.36 5.65
N PHE A 61 -25.62 -0.29 4.55
CA PHE A 61 -26.96 -0.79 4.22
C PHE A 61 -27.02 -2.29 4.41
N VAL A 62 -27.22 -2.68 5.69
CA VAL A 62 -27.80 -3.96 6.18
C VAL A 62 -27.13 -5.28 5.76
N GLU A 63 -26.75 -6.02 6.75
CA GLU A 63 -26.84 -7.48 7.10
C GLU A 63 -26.89 -8.57 6.01
N THR A 64 -26.97 -8.31 4.73
CA THR A 64 -26.95 -9.33 3.68
C THR A 64 -25.75 -9.17 2.76
N SER A 65 -24.90 -10.17 2.73
CA SER A 65 -23.76 -10.47 1.84
C SER A 65 -23.49 -9.39 0.77
N LEU A 66 -22.92 -8.28 1.22
CA LEU A 66 -22.51 -7.23 0.31
C LEU A 66 -21.30 -7.71 -0.48
N ASN A 67 -21.38 -7.66 -1.80
CA ASN A 67 -20.26 -7.89 -2.68
C ASN A 67 -19.34 -6.66 -2.68
N LEU A 68 -18.74 -6.36 -1.51
CA LEU A 68 -17.87 -5.19 -1.34
C LEU A 68 -16.64 -5.32 -2.23
N PRO A 69 -16.13 -4.21 -2.75
CA PRO A 69 -14.90 -4.23 -3.54
C PRO A 69 -13.71 -4.67 -2.67
N VAL A 70 -12.95 -5.62 -3.19
CA VAL A 70 -11.69 -6.07 -2.61
C VAL A 70 -10.57 -5.64 -3.55
N LYS A 71 -9.54 -5.03 -2.98
CA LYS A 71 -8.34 -4.60 -3.68
C LYS A 71 -7.17 -5.47 -3.24
N ILE A 72 -6.49 -6.10 -4.20
CA ILE A 72 -5.26 -6.85 -4.00
C ILE A 72 -4.13 -6.04 -4.61
N GLU A 73 -3.07 -5.80 -3.86
CA GLU A 73 -1.87 -5.12 -4.35
C GLU A 73 -0.64 -5.99 -4.11
N PHE A 74 0.25 -6.03 -5.10
CA PHE A 74 1.60 -6.57 -4.93
C PHE A 74 2.59 -5.77 -5.76
N ILE A 75 3.86 -5.84 -5.36
CA ILE A 75 4.96 -5.15 -6.03
C ILE A 75 6.04 -6.18 -6.32
N GLU A 76 6.47 -6.22 -7.59
CA GLU A 76 7.44 -7.20 -8.04
C GLU A 76 8.30 -6.61 -9.17
N GLU A 77 9.44 -7.24 -9.44
CA GLU A 77 10.29 -6.90 -10.57
C GLU A 77 9.53 -7.05 -11.89
N ARG A 78 9.88 -6.22 -12.86
CA ARG A 78 9.19 -6.19 -14.17
C ARG A 78 9.13 -7.55 -14.84
N ALA A 79 10.27 -8.23 -14.94
CA ALA A 79 10.37 -9.52 -15.64
C ALA A 79 9.47 -10.58 -15.01
N LYS A 80 9.43 -10.65 -13.68
CA LYS A 80 8.59 -11.60 -12.96
C LYS A 80 7.11 -11.23 -13.04
N THR A 81 6.77 -9.94 -13.04
CA THR A 81 5.41 -9.49 -13.26
C THR A 81 4.91 -9.93 -14.63
N GLU A 82 5.72 -9.73 -15.68
CA GLU A 82 5.38 -10.13 -17.06
C GLU A 82 5.23 -11.67 -17.20
N GLU A 83 6.03 -12.45 -16.46
CA GLU A 83 5.96 -13.91 -16.42
C GLU A 83 4.64 -14.42 -15.83
N ILE A 84 4.22 -13.86 -14.68
CA ILE A 84 3.06 -14.38 -13.94
C ILE A 84 1.74 -13.80 -14.43
N LEU A 85 1.76 -12.64 -15.09
CA LEU A 85 0.56 -11.89 -15.49
C LEU A 85 -0.44 -12.70 -16.34
N PRO A 86 -0.04 -13.48 -17.36
CA PRO A 86 -0.99 -14.24 -18.17
C PRO A 86 -1.82 -15.21 -17.33
N LYS A 87 -1.20 -15.97 -16.44
CA LYS A 87 -1.89 -16.92 -15.55
C LYS A 87 -2.72 -16.21 -14.48
N LEU A 88 -2.27 -15.06 -14.02
CA LEU A 88 -3.03 -14.24 -13.07
C LEU A 88 -4.35 -13.76 -13.69
N LEU A 89 -4.32 -13.35 -14.97
CA LEU A 89 -5.51 -12.92 -15.70
C LEU A 89 -6.51 -14.06 -15.93
N GLU A 90 -6.04 -15.31 -16.02
CA GLU A 90 -6.93 -16.50 -16.07
C GLU A 90 -7.69 -16.73 -14.76
N ILE A 91 -7.10 -16.31 -13.62
CA ILE A 91 -7.77 -16.40 -12.30
C ILE A 91 -8.75 -15.24 -12.11
N VAL A 92 -8.40 -14.05 -12.61
CA VAL A 92 -9.23 -12.83 -12.52
C VAL A 92 -10.07 -12.70 -13.79
N GLU A 93 -11.08 -13.52 -13.91
CA GLU A 93 -12.01 -13.50 -15.07
C GLU A 93 -12.91 -12.28 -15.05
N GLU A 94 -13.26 -11.78 -13.84
CA GLU A 94 -14.11 -10.62 -13.61
C GLU A 94 -13.43 -9.66 -12.63
N GLY A 95 -13.20 -8.42 -13.06
CA GLY A 95 -12.55 -7.38 -12.25
C GLY A 95 -11.72 -6.43 -13.10
N LEU A 96 -10.94 -5.60 -12.42
CA LEU A 96 -9.99 -4.67 -13.05
C LEU A 96 -8.58 -5.01 -12.59
N VAL A 97 -7.65 -5.09 -13.52
CA VAL A 97 -6.22 -5.23 -13.23
C VAL A 97 -5.48 -4.03 -13.81
N GLU A 98 -4.79 -3.30 -12.96
CA GLU A 98 -3.95 -2.16 -13.36
C GLU A 98 -2.49 -2.38 -12.98
N ILE A 99 -1.57 -1.85 -13.79
CA ILE A 99 -0.13 -1.97 -13.57
C ILE A 99 0.49 -0.59 -13.67
N HIS A 100 1.30 -0.24 -12.66
CA HIS A 100 2.03 1.02 -12.59
C HIS A 100 3.52 0.79 -12.44
N ASP A 101 4.31 1.67 -13.03
CA ASP A 101 5.72 1.76 -12.71
C ASP A 101 5.89 2.31 -11.29
N THR A 102 6.82 1.74 -10.54
CA THR A 102 7.14 2.15 -9.17
C THR A 102 8.62 1.93 -8.90
N THR A 103 9.09 2.46 -7.78
CA THR A 103 10.47 2.26 -7.33
C THR A 103 10.47 1.72 -5.91
N ILE A 104 11.11 0.58 -5.71
CA ILE A 104 11.34 0.01 -4.39
C ILE A 104 12.52 0.73 -3.75
N ILE A 105 12.29 1.40 -2.63
CA ILE A 105 13.34 2.08 -1.85
C ILE A 105 13.92 1.16 -0.79
N LYS A 106 13.05 0.37 -0.12
CA LYS A 106 13.46 -0.65 0.85
C LYS A 106 12.73 -1.94 0.54
N PRO A 107 13.40 -2.99 0.08
CA PRO A 107 12.77 -4.29 -0.10
C PRO A 107 12.51 -4.95 1.25
N GLY A 108 11.36 -5.61 1.39
CA GLY A 108 11.03 -6.36 2.59
C GLY A 108 12.02 -7.50 2.84
N GLY A 109 12.64 -7.54 4.03
CA GLY A 109 13.42 -8.69 4.50
C GLY A 109 14.87 -8.78 4.02
N LEU A 110 15.50 -7.70 3.59
CA LEU A 110 16.93 -7.67 3.24
C LEU A 110 17.76 -6.83 4.21
N ASP A 111 18.99 -7.29 4.46
CA ASP A 111 19.98 -6.56 5.24
C ASP A 111 20.33 -5.21 4.58
N ALA A 112 20.36 -4.16 5.40
CA ALA A 112 20.53 -2.78 5.00
C ALA A 112 21.98 -2.43 4.66
N SER A 113 22.62 -3.13 3.72
CA SER A 113 24.05 -2.94 3.45
C SER A 113 24.42 -2.28 2.11
N THR A 114 23.47 -1.80 1.32
CA THR A 114 23.78 -1.13 0.05
C THR A 114 23.16 0.27 0.01
N PRO A 115 23.97 1.35 0.04
CA PRO A 115 23.47 2.69 -0.22
C PRO A 115 23.05 2.80 -1.68
N VAL A 116 21.77 3.03 -1.95
CA VAL A 116 21.30 3.28 -3.32
C VAL A 116 21.20 4.78 -3.56
N ALA A 117 21.86 5.23 -4.63
CA ALA A 117 21.63 6.55 -5.16
C ALA A 117 20.15 6.71 -5.55
N PRO A 118 19.47 7.78 -5.11
CA PRO A 118 18.06 7.95 -5.37
C PRO A 118 17.81 8.07 -6.87
N ALA A 119 16.95 7.18 -7.41
CA ALA A 119 16.41 7.37 -8.75
C ALA A 119 15.69 8.72 -8.81
N VAL A 120 16.00 9.52 -9.84
CA VAL A 120 15.35 10.82 -10.04
C VAL A 120 13.91 10.56 -10.49
N LEU A 121 12.97 10.69 -9.58
CA LEU A 121 11.55 10.74 -9.92
C LEU A 121 11.22 12.10 -10.53
N LYS A 122 10.57 12.11 -11.68
CA LYS A 122 10.09 13.33 -12.35
C LYS A 122 8.58 13.42 -12.13
N GLY A 123 8.14 14.30 -11.27
CA GLY A 123 6.73 14.52 -11.00
C GLY A 123 6.51 15.74 -10.13
N LYS A 124 5.29 16.28 -10.11
CA LYS A 124 4.92 17.41 -9.24
C LYS A 124 4.74 17.00 -7.79
N ALA A 125 4.43 15.73 -7.55
CA ALA A 125 4.31 15.12 -6.24
C ALA A 125 4.77 13.68 -6.27
N THR A 126 5.09 13.14 -5.10
CA THR A 126 5.49 11.74 -4.92
C THR A 126 4.52 11.05 -3.96
N LEU A 127 4.02 9.91 -4.40
CA LEU A 127 3.26 9.00 -3.58
C LEU A 127 4.22 7.98 -2.94
N MET A 128 4.34 8.03 -1.62
CA MET A 128 5.06 7.04 -0.82
C MET A 128 4.08 6.04 -0.21
N ARG A 129 4.35 4.77 -0.35
CA ARG A 129 3.64 3.68 0.35
C ARG A 129 4.60 2.91 1.21
N ILE A 130 4.19 2.68 2.45
CA ILE A 130 4.96 2.01 3.48
C ILE A 130 4.16 0.78 3.90
N TYR A 131 4.73 -0.41 3.71
CA TYR A 131 4.10 -1.68 4.06
C TYR A 131 4.82 -2.28 5.27
N VAL A 132 4.08 -2.45 6.36
CA VAL A 132 4.57 -3.03 7.62
C VAL A 132 3.54 -4.03 8.15
N ALA A 133 3.88 -4.80 9.17
CA ALA A 133 2.92 -5.70 9.81
C ALA A 133 2.21 -5.03 10.98
N ASP A 134 0.98 -5.43 11.27
CA ASP A 134 0.16 -4.88 12.36
C ASP A 134 0.77 -5.12 13.76
N ARG A 135 1.62 -6.15 13.89
CA ARG A 135 2.34 -6.50 15.13
C ARG A 135 3.65 -5.74 15.33
N ASP A 136 4.17 -5.07 14.29
CA ASP A 136 5.44 -4.38 14.36
C ASP A 136 5.37 -3.21 15.34
N LYS A 137 6.45 -3.00 16.09
CA LYS A 137 6.50 -1.97 17.13
C LYS A 137 7.74 -1.10 16.98
N TRP A 138 7.58 0.16 17.29
CA TRP A 138 8.66 1.13 17.47
C TRP A 138 8.59 1.73 18.87
N ARG A 139 9.64 1.51 19.69
CA ARG A 139 9.71 2.01 21.08
C ARG A 139 8.46 1.69 21.93
N GLY A 140 7.91 0.48 21.72
CA GLY A 140 6.74 -0.01 22.47
C GLY A 140 5.38 0.36 21.88
N LYS A 141 5.29 1.29 20.93
CA LYS A 141 4.06 1.65 20.19
C LYS A 141 3.91 0.81 18.93
N PRO A 142 2.69 0.62 18.38
CA PRO A 142 2.50 0.10 17.03
C PRO A 142 3.31 0.92 16.02
N LEU A 143 4.06 0.25 15.15
CA LEU A 143 4.98 0.92 14.22
C LEU A 143 4.25 1.89 13.28
N TYR A 144 3.09 1.50 12.75
CA TYR A 144 2.31 2.36 11.85
C TYR A 144 1.83 3.66 12.53
N ASP A 145 1.46 3.61 13.83
CA ASP A 145 1.08 4.81 14.60
C ASP A 145 2.30 5.73 14.80
N ALA A 146 3.45 5.14 15.17
CA ALA A 146 4.69 5.88 15.31
C ALA A 146 5.14 6.55 13.99
N ILE A 147 4.95 5.87 12.85
CA ILE A 147 5.21 6.43 11.52
C ILE A 147 4.29 7.63 11.25
N VAL A 148 2.99 7.54 11.52
CA VAL A 148 2.05 8.64 11.31
C VAL A 148 2.39 9.85 12.19
N GLU A 149 2.70 9.62 13.47
CA GLU A 149 3.18 10.69 14.38
C GLU A 149 4.46 11.35 13.85
N SER A 150 5.42 10.56 13.38
CA SER A 150 6.67 11.04 12.81
C SER A 150 6.46 11.85 11.52
N LEU A 151 5.62 11.39 10.61
CA LEU A 151 5.25 12.11 9.39
C LEU A 151 4.68 13.50 9.72
N ARG A 152 3.76 13.56 10.70
CA ARG A 152 3.18 14.81 11.17
C ARG A 152 4.24 15.75 11.78
N ALA A 153 5.19 15.21 12.55
CA ALA A 153 6.28 15.99 13.15
C ALA A 153 7.25 16.57 12.10
N HIS A 154 7.32 15.99 10.91
CA HIS A 154 8.14 16.44 9.79
C HIS A 154 7.35 17.24 8.74
N ASP A 155 6.19 17.78 9.11
CA ASP A 155 5.36 18.65 8.27
C ASP A 155 4.98 18.00 6.91
N ILE A 156 4.73 16.71 6.92
CA ILE A 156 4.16 16.00 5.78
C ILE A 156 2.66 16.29 5.69
N ALA A 157 2.19 16.60 4.49
CA ALA A 157 0.84 17.12 4.24
C ALA A 157 -0.30 16.20 4.70
N GLY A 158 -0.09 14.89 4.68
CA GLY A 158 -1.08 13.93 5.17
C GLY A 158 -0.65 12.48 4.98
N ALA A 159 -1.27 11.60 5.76
CA ALA A 159 -1.08 10.16 5.66
C ALA A 159 -2.41 9.43 5.84
N THR A 160 -2.59 8.34 5.11
CA THR A 160 -3.74 7.44 5.25
C THR A 160 -3.24 6.06 5.59
N VAL A 161 -3.80 5.47 6.64
CA VAL A 161 -3.48 4.10 7.07
C VAL A 161 -4.56 3.15 6.58
N TYR A 162 -4.15 2.10 5.88
CA TYR A 162 -5.01 1.01 5.45
C TYR A 162 -4.63 -0.25 6.21
N ARG A 163 -5.63 -0.94 6.74
CA ARG A 163 -5.45 -2.28 7.34
C ARG A 163 -5.88 -3.33 6.32
N GLY A 164 -4.97 -4.23 5.97
CA GLY A 164 -5.29 -5.39 5.15
C GLY A 164 -6.18 -6.38 5.90
N ILE A 165 -7.04 -7.05 5.16
CA ILE A 165 -7.86 -8.16 5.67
C ILE A 165 -7.18 -9.52 5.44
N ALA A 166 -6.23 -9.57 4.51
CA ALA A 166 -5.38 -10.70 4.20
C ALA A 166 -4.10 -10.23 3.52
N GLY A 167 -3.11 -11.09 3.47
CA GLY A 167 -1.82 -10.83 2.83
C GLY A 167 -0.71 -11.62 3.49
N TYR A 168 0.51 -11.44 2.98
CA TYR A 168 1.72 -11.99 3.56
C TYR A 168 2.91 -11.04 3.31
N GLY A 169 3.88 -11.07 4.18
CA GLY A 169 5.13 -10.32 4.06
C GLY A 169 6.32 -11.21 3.72
N ALA A 170 7.51 -10.64 3.67
CA ALA A 170 8.76 -11.23 3.17
C ALA A 170 9.17 -12.59 3.78
N ARG A 171 8.62 -13.00 4.91
CA ARG A 171 8.94 -14.28 5.58
C ARG A 171 7.73 -15.19 5.74
N GLY A 172 6.70 -15.04 4.89
CA GLY A 172 5.47 -15.82 5.01
C GLY A 172 4.70 -15.54 6.32
N SER A 173 4.97 -14.41 6.94
CA SER A 173 4.32 -13.99 8.18
C SER A 173 2.81 -13.86 7.98
N ARG A 174 2.03 -14.47 8.90
CA ARG A 174 0.57 -14.37 8.93
C ARG A 174 0.05 -13.09 9.58
N ALA A 175 0.92 -12.13 9.91
CA ALA A 175 0.49 -10.84 10.42
C ALA A 175 -0.28 -10.07 9.33
N LEU A 176 -1.32 -9.33 9.73
CA LEU A 176 -2.08 -8.53 8.77
C LEU A 176 -1.21 -7.35 8.27
N PRO A 177 -1.19 -7.12 6.96
CA PRO A 177 -0.44 -6.01 6.42
C PRO A 177 -1.11 -4.68 6.77
N ILE A 178 -0.28 -3.71 7.13
CA ILE A 178 -0.66 -2.30 7.25
C ILE A 178 0.04 -1.54 6.14
N MET A 179 -0.70 -0.70 5.41
CA MET A 179 -0.14 0.20 4.41
C MET A 179 -0.38 1.65 4.84
N VAL A 180 0.69 2.41 4.98
CA VAL A 180 0.63 3.86 5.16
C VAL A 180 0.90 4.52 3.80
N SER A 181 -0.05 5.31 3.32
CA SER A 181 0.01 6.02 2.04
C SER A 181 0.15 7.51 2.28
N VAL A 182 1.11 8.13 1.63
CA VAL A 182 1.51 9.53 1.80
C VAL A 182 1.70 10.17 0.44
N ILE A 183 1.20 11.38 0.23
CA ILE A 183 1.46 12.17 -0.98
C ILE A 183 1.94 13.55 -0.53
N ASP A 184 3.12 13.95 -1.01
CA ASP A 184 3.70 15.27 -0.76
C ASP A 184 4.70 15.64 -1.87
N GLU A 185 5.32 16.80 -1.76
CA GLU A 185 6.43 17.18 -2.63
C GLU A 185 7.58 16.19 -2.53
N GLU A 186 8.21 15.88 -3.67
CA GLU A 186 9.32 14.93 -3.75
C GLU A 186 10.44 15.27 -2.76
N SER A 187 10.76 16.54 -2.63
CA SER A 187 11.82 17.05 -1.73
C SER A 187 11.54 16.69 -0.27
N LYS A 188 10.29 16.84 0.20
CA LYS A 188 9.87 16.50 1.57
C LYS A 188 9.90 14.99 1.80
N ILE A 189 9.35 14.22 0.84
CA ILE A 189 9.37 12.76 0.92
C ILE A 189 10.80 12.23 1.02
N ARG A 190 11.70 12.73 0.16
CA ARG A 190 13.12 12.30 0.18
C ARG A 190 13.84 12.71 1.46
N ALA A 191 13.59 13.89 1.98
CA ALA A 191 14.17 14.34 3.25
C ALA A 191 13.71 13.47 4.45
N TYR A 192 12.52 12.88 4.36
CA TYR A 192 11.98 12.02 5.40
C TYR A 192 12.49 10.57 5.34
N LEU A 193 12.93 10.06 4.18
CA LEU A 193 13.37 8.67 4.04
C LEU A 193 14.41 8.22 5.08
N PRO A 194 15.46 8.99 5.43
CA PRO A 194 16.43 8.55 6.43
C PRO A 194 15.83 8.35 7.83
N VAL A 195 14.80 9.13 8.18
CA VAL A 195 14.07 8.98 9.44
C VAL A 195 13.26 7.67 9.42
N LEU A 196 12.59 7.41 8.31
CA LEU A 196 11.78 6.22 8.11
C LEU A 196 12.63 4.94 8.14
N GLU A 197 13.82 4.96 7.52
CA GLU A 197 14.76 3.85 7.52
C GLU A 197 15.20 3.42 8.92
N GLN A 198 15.33 4.37 9.85
CA GLN A 198 15.65 4.06 11.24
C GLN A 198 14.49 3.40 11.99
N MET A 199 13.26 3.62 11.56
CA MET A 199 12.06 3.10 12.22
C MET A 199 11.68 1.70 11.75
N ILE A 200 11.97 1.37 10.50
CA ILE A 200 11.53 0.13 9.86
C ILE A 200 12.68 -0.88 9.80
N GLU A 201 12.59 -1.92 10.62
CA GLU A 201 13.50 -3.08 10.54
C GLU A 201 13.05 -4.05 9.44
N GLU A 202 11.76 -4.39 9.42
CA GLU A 202 11.11 -5.22 8.41
C GLU A 202 9.98 -4.43 7.76
N GLY A 203 9.90 -4.44 6.44
CA GLY A 203 8.86 -3.73 5.71
C GLY A 203 9.33 -3.34 4.32
N MET A 204 8.43 -2.73 3.56
CA MET A 204 8.73 -2.25 2.21
C MET A 204 8.30 -0.80 2.06
N VAL A 205 9.15 0.00 1.44
CA VAL A 205 8.85 1.38 1.09
C VAL A 205 8.98 1.55 -0.42
N VAL A 206 7.96 2.09 -1.05
CA VAL A 206 7.93 2.34 -2.49
C VAL A 206 7.53 3.77 -2.78
N LEU A 207 8.10 4.33 -3.83
CA LEU A 207 7.75 5.64 -4.37
C LEU A 207 7.18 5.49 -5.77
N SER A 208 6.20 6.32 -6.09
CA SER A 208 5.59 6.43 -7.41
C SER A 208 5.30 7.89 -7.71
N ASP A 209 5.34 8.27 -8.98
CA ASP A 209 4.92 9.60 -9.39
C ASP A 209 3.42 9.79 -9.13
N ALA A 210 3.02 10.99 -8.78
CA ALA A 210 1.64 11.39 -8.60
C ALA A 210 1.39 12.79 -9.13
N ASP A 211 0.26 12.96 -9.83
CA ASP A 211 -0.24 14.27 -10.21
C ASP A 211 -1.32 14.72 -9.22
N VAL A 212 -1.04 15.79 -8.50
CA VAL A 212 -2.01 16.37 -7.57
C VAL A 212 -2.85 17.40 -8.31
N ILE A 213 -4.10 17.05 -8.60
CA ILE A 213 -5.04 17.92 -9.31
C ILE A 213 -5.58 19.02 -8.40
N LYS A 214 -5.84 18.69 -7.13
CA LYS A 214 -6.35 19.63 -6.14
C LYS A 214 -5.93 19.22 -4.73
N TYR A 215 -5.31 20.16 -4.04
CA TYR A 215 -5.06 20.08 -2.60
C TYR A 215 -5.70 21.29 -1.92
N THR A 216 -6.58 21.05 -0.94
CA THR A 216 -7.19 22.11 -0.14
C THR A 216 -6.99 21.82 1.34
N HIS A 217 -6.31 22.72 2.01
CA HIS A 217 -6.15 22.70 3.46
C HIS A 217 -6.91 23.90 4.04
N ARG A 218 -7.89 23.68 4.92
CA ARG A 218 -8.41 24.74 5.77
C ARG A 218 -7.44 24.91 6.93
N LEU A 219 -6.73 26.03 6.94
CA LEU A 219 -6.08 26.49 8.17
C LEU A 219 -7.23 26.79 9.13
N GLU A 220 -7.44 25.96 10.15
CA GLU A 220 -8.21 26.39 11.30
C GLU A 220 -7.49 27.60 11.90
N PRO A 221 -8.18 28.74 12.13
CA PRO A 221 -7.56 29.84 12.82
C PRO A 221 -7.09 29.32 14.18
N ARG A 222 -5.80 29.43 14.48
CA ARG A 222 -5.31 29.23 15.86
C ARG A 222 -6.18 30.11 16.73
N LEU A 223 -6.95 29.51 17.64
CA LEU A 223 -7.63 30.23 18.69
C LEU A 223 -6.56 31.01 19.45
N ALA A 224 -6.51 32.30 19.16
CA ALA A 224 -5.73 33.26 19.94
C ALA A 224 -6.40 33.35 21.31
N GLY A 225 -5.81 32.72 22.32
CA GLY A 225 -6.32 32.91 23.67
C GLY A 225 -6.05 31.73 24.57
N GLU A 226 -4.79 31.48 24.93
CA GLU A 226 -4.43 30.94 26.26
C GLU A 226 -3.02 31.44 26.62
N ASP A 227 -2.93 32.77 26.72
CA ASP A 227 -1.92 33.44 27.49
C ASP A 227 -2.66 34.26 28.54
N ARG A 228 -2.92 33.65 29.71
CA ARG A 228 -3.18 34.36 31.01
C ARG A 228 -3.40 33.32 32.10
N SER A 229 -2.39 33.05 32.86
CA SER A 229 -2.25 33.23 34.31
C SER A 229 -1.17 32.32 34.84
#